data_77d28ab898e1fac51b1071eec4be6bbe
#
_entry.id   77d28ab898e1fac51b1071eec4be6bbe
#
_cell.length_a   1.000
_cell.length_b   1.000
_cell.length_c   1.000
_cell.angle_alpha   90.00
_cell.angle_beta   90.00
_cell.angle_gamma   90.00
#
_symmetry.space_group_name_H-M   'P 1'
#
loop_
_entity.id
_entity.type
_entity.pdbx_description
1 polymer ?
#
loop_
_entity_poly.entity_id
_entity_poly.type
_entity_poly.pdbx_seq_one_letter_code
_entity_poly.pdbx_strand_id
1 'polypeptide(L)'
;MEGSAVLKRTLLCAALLTALSTAVPFLCLLFPSVPVQAAPTVTPSAAPTAAAQPESTAAPSAAPTFPQTIILHDEASDSDFTLSAVDFMVGAAACEMPATWPDDALLAQMVASRSYALYLSAQGQSFTANSALCSGWTSSEVLQSRWGSDYAANMQRLQSLAARTGQAVLLYNGQPAAACYHAIICTI
;
A
#
# COMPACT_ATOMS: atom_id res chain seq x y z
N MET A 1 43.13 36.69 -0.01
CA MET A 1 43.42 35.54 0.91
C MET A 1 42.20 34.68 1.21
N GLU A 2 40.97 35.07 0.90
CA GLU A 2 39.74 34.32 1.20
C GLU A 2 39.50 33.10 0.29
N GLY A 3 39.88 33.15 -0.99
CA GLY A 3 39.67 32.05 -1.92
C GLY A 3 40.33 30.71 -1.54
N SER A 4 41.48 30.77 -0.86
CA SER A 4 42.21 29.57 -0.42
C SER A 4 41.50 28.85 0.73
N ALA A 5 40.81 29.61 1.59
CA ALA A 5 40.09 29.02 2.73
C ALA A 5 38.78 28.33 2.26
N VAL A 6 38.09 28.91 1.31
CA VAL A 6 36.88 28.34 0.70
C VAL A 6 37.23 27.04 -0.06
N LEU A 7 38.30 27.05 -0.84
CA LEU A 7 38.75 25.87 -1.59
C LEU A 7 39.14 24.71 -0.65
N LYS A 8 39.81 25.01 0.44
CA LYS A 8 40.17 23.98 1.46
C LYS A 8 38.94 23.39 2.15
N ARG A 9 37.92 24.21 2.45
CA ARG A 9 36.68 23.71 3.06
C ARG A 9 35.88 22.85 2.08
N THR A 10 35.77 23.25 0.80
CA THR A 10 35.09 22.42 -0.20
C THR A 10 35.80 21.11 -0.47
N LEU A 11 37.11 21.09 -0.53
CA LEU A 11 37.88 19.85 -0.67
C LEU A 11 37.74 18.95 0.54
N LEU A 12 37.72 19.50 1.76
CA LEU A 12 37.51 18.73 2.99
C LEU A 12 36.12 18.10 3.05
N CYS A 13 35.06 18.85 2.67
CA CYS A 13 33.68 18.35 2.59
C CYS A 13 33.55 17.25 1.52
N ALA A 14 34.15 17.43 0.37
CA ALA A 14 34.15 16.41 -0.70
C ALA A 14 34.87 15.13 -0.23
N ALA A 15 36.01 15.23 0.43
CA ALA A 15 36.74 14.08 0.98
C ALA A 15 35.95 13.36 2.07
N LEU A 16 35.25 14.10 2.96
CA LEU A 16 34.37 13.51 3.98
C LEU A 16 33.17 12.78 3.38
N LEU A 17 32.54 13.34 2.36
CA LEU A 17 31.40 12.71 1.67
C LEU A 17 31.82 11.43 0.93
N THR A 18 32.98 11.44 0.28
CA THR A 18 33.50 10.23 -0.38
C THR A 18 33.90 9.15 0.63
N ALA A 19 34.53 9.52 1.75
CA ALA A 19 34.85 8.59 2.81
C ALA A 19 33.61 7.97 3.47
N LEU A 20 32.55 8.76 3.68
CA LEU A 20 31.29 8.28 4.24
C LEU A 20 30.56 7.35 3.25
N SER A 21 30.58 7.68 1.96
CA SER A 21 29.96 6.86 0.90
C SER A 21 30.63 5.49 0.72
N THR A 22 31.93 5.39 1.00
CA THR A 22 32.66 4.11 0.92
C THR A 22 32.61 3.31 2.23
N ALA A 23 32.47 3.98 3.38
CA ALA A 23 32.43 3.32 4.68
C ALA A 23 31.11 2.55 4.94
N VAL A 24 29.98 3.06 4.43
CA VAL A 24 28.66 2.44 4.63
C VAL A 24 28.58 1.03 4.04
N PRO A 25 28.95 0.75 2.78
CA PRO A 25 28.91 -0.61 2.24
C PRO A 25 29.93 -1.54 2.92
N PHE A 26 31.07 -1.01 3.39
CA PHE A 26 32.06 -1.81 4.12
C PHE A 26 31.56 -2.24 5.51
N LEU A 27 30.79 -1.37 6.18
CA LEU A 27 30.19 -1.67 7.47
C LEU A 27 29.13 -2.79 7.34
N CYS A 28 28.37 -2.84 6.25
CA CYS A 28 27.42 -3.92 5.98
C CYS A 28 28.08 -5.29 5.81
N LEU A 29 29.34 -5.35 5.37
CA LEU A 29 30.09 -6.61 5.23
C LEU A 29 30.62 -7.16 6.56
N LEU A 30 30.67 -6.33 7.62
CA LEU A 30 31.14 -6.74 8.96
C LEU A 30 30.04 -7.36 9.83
N PHE A 31 28.76 -7.23 9.44
CA PHE A 31 27.68 -7.92 10.13
C PHE A 31 27.46 -9.28 9.45
N PRO A 32 27.65 -10.41 10.17
CA PRO A 32 27.37 -11.71 9.61
C PRO A 32 25.89 -11.77 9.26
N SER A 33 25.61 -12.08 7.99
CA SER A 33 24.25 -12.35 7.50
C SER A 33 23.68 -13.49 8.33
N VAL A 34 22.59 -13.23 9.05
CA VAL A 34 21.82 -14.29 9.69
C VAL A 34 21.41 -15.28 8.57
N PRO A 35 21.74 -16.57 8.67
CA PRO A 35 21.36 -17.51 7.64
C PRO A 35 19.84 -17.49 7.50
N VAL A 36 19.36 -17.09 6.32
CA VAL A 36 17.96 -17.27 5.95
C VAL A 36 17.72 -18.77 5.92
N GLN A 37 17.02 -19.27 6.94
CA GLN A 37 16.60 -20.64 6.99
C GLN A 37 15.69 -20.87 5.78
N ALA A 38 16.16 -21.67 4.82
CA ALA A 38 15.40 -22.01 3.63
C ALA A 38 14.01 -22.51 4.09
N ALA A 39 12.97 -21.86 3.57
CA ALA A 39 11.61 -22.34 3.78
C ALA A 39 11.55 -23.80 3.35
N PRO A 40 10.86 -24.67 4.12
CA PRO A 40 10.74 -26.07 3.76
C PRO A 40 10.12 -26.16 2.36
N THR A 41 10.84 -26.82 1.46
CA THR A 41 10.33 -27.19 0.13
C THR A 41 9.07 -28.02 0.33
N VAL A 42 7.90 -27.41 0.10
CA VAL A 42 6.62 -28.15 0.09
C VAL A 42 6.64 -29.01 -1.16
N THR A 43 7.02 -30.28 -0.99
CA THR A 43 6.75 -31.34 -1.97
C THR A 43 5.23 -31.37 -2.19
N PRO A 44 4.74 -31.35 -3.45
CA PRO A 44 3.31 -31.50 -3.69
C PRO A 44 2.90 -32.89 -3.23
N SER A 45 2.35 -32.95 -2.02
CA SER A 45 1.71 -34.18 -1.50
C SER A 45 0.39 -34.35 -2.23
N ALA A 46 0.15 -35.58 -2.68
CA ALA A 46 -1.06 -36.01 -3.34
C ALA A 46 -2.32 -35.48 -2.64
N ALA A 47 -3.32 -35.14 -3.46
CA ALA A 47 -4.61 -34.64 -3.05
C ALA A 47 -5.19 -35.44 -1.86
N PRO A 48 -5.55 -34.78 -0.75
CA PRO A 48 -6.35 -35.47 0.25
C PRO A 48 -7.76 -35.65 -0.31
N THR A 49 -8.18 -36.90 -0.35
CA THR A 49 -9.57 -37.32 -0.48
C THR A 49 -10.44 -36.46 0.44
N ALA A 50 -11.50 -35.88 -0.13
CA ALA A 50 -12.47 -35.06 0.58
C ALA A 50 -13.02 -35.77 1.80
N ALA A 51 -12.50 -35.48 2.97
CA ALA A 51 -13.18 -35.76 4.21
C ALA A 51 -14.30 -34.73 4.36
N ALA A 52 -15.54 -35.22 4.44
CA ALA A 52 -16.72 -34.43 4.64
C ALA A 52 -16.53 -33.50 5.84
N GLN A 53 -16.47 -32.23 5.59
CA GLN A 53 -16.52 -31.15 6.58
C GLN A 53 -17.93 -31.21 7.18
N PRO A 54 -18.11 -31.21 8.50
CA PRO A 54 -19.44 -31.12 9.07
C PRO A 54 -20.06 -29.80 8.61
N GLU A 55 -21.16 -29.90 7.88
CA GLU A 55 -22.00 -28.74 7.57
C GLU A 55 -22.44 -28.09 8.87
N SER A 56 -21.76 -27.04 9.26
CA SER A 56 -22.27 -26.12 10.26
C SER A 56 -23.49 -25.44 9.67
N THR A 57 -24.67 -25.95 9.98
CA THR A 57 -25.96 -25.34 9.68
C THR A 57 -26.13 -24.11 10.60
N ALA A 58 -25.25 -23.11 10.43
CA ALA A 58 -25.51 -21.78 10.94
C ALA A 58 -26.47 -21.11 9.95
N ALA A 59 -27.64 -20.70 10.45
CA ALA A 59 -28.57 -19.86 9.71
C ALA A 59 -27.80 -18.69 9.06
N PRO A 60 -28.16 -18.26 7.84
CA PRO A 60 -27.46 -17.16 7.18
C PRO A 60 -27.60 -15.91 8.03
N SER A 61 -26.56 -15.64 8.86
CA SER A 61 -26.38 -14.35 9.49
C SER A 61 -26.24 -13.35 8.34
N ALA A 62 -27.12 -12.34 8.31
CA ALA A 62 -27.04 -11.30 7.28
C ALA A 62 -25.60 -10.80 7.22
N ALA A 63 -24.99 -10.83 6.03
CA ALA A 63 -23.63 -10.37 5.84
C ALA A 63 -23.53 -8.92 6.34
N PRO A 64 -22.47 -8.56 7.10
CA PRO A 64 -22.33 -7.20 7.62
C PRO A 64 -22.31 -6.20 6.46
N THR A 65 -23.14 -5.16 6.56
CA THR A 65 -23.18 -4.08 5.57
C THR A 65 -22.24 -2.98 6.04
N PHE A 66 -21.30 -2.59 5.17
CA PHE A 66 -20.31 -1.55 5.48
C PHE A 66 -20.66 -0.23 4.77
N PRO A 67 -20.22 0.93 5.31
CA PRO A 67 -20.39 2.22 4.67
C PRO A 67 -19.84 2.23 3.24
N GLN A 68 -20.56 2.91 2.35
CA GLN A 68 -20.16 3.13 0.96
C GLN A 68 -19.33 4.41 0.79
N THR A 69 -19.08 5.13 1.88
CA THR A 69 -18.29 6.34 1.92
C THR A 69 -17.13 6.17 2.91
N ILE A 70 -16.01 6.78 2.58
CA ILE A 70 -14.80 6.82 3.40
C ILE A 70 -14.50 8.29 3.72
N ILE A 71 -14.25 8.59 4.99
CA ILE A 71 -13.74 9.90 5.42
C ILE A 71 -12.22 9.83 5.37
N LEU A 72 -11.63 10.77 4.63
CA LEU A 72 -10.21 10.87 4.41
C LEU A 72 -9.74 12.26 4.79
N HIS A 73 -8.66 12.34 5.56
CA HIS A 73 -7.92 13.57 5.83
C HIS A 73 -6.71 13.65 4.89
N ASP A 74 -6.65 14.70 4.06
CA ASP A 74 -5.51 14.93 3.16
C ASP A 74 -4.56 15.96 3.75
N GLU A 75 -3.38 15.53 4.15
CA GLU A 75 -2.33 16.39 4.72
C GLU A 75 -1.82 17.45 3.73
N ALA A 76 -1.88 17.18 2.41
CA ALA A 76 -1.38 18.11 1.41
C ALA A 76 -2.23 19.38 1.32
N SER A 77 -3.54 19.26 1.56
CA SER A 77 -4.51 20.37 1.52
C SER A 77 -5.03 20.75 2.91
N ASP A 78 -4.64 20.02 3.96
CA ASP A 78 -5.16 20.13 5.33
C ASP A 78 -6.71 20.12 5.34
N SER A 79 -7.29 19.17 4.61
CA SER A 79 -8.74 19.11 4.37
C SER A 79 -9.29 17.70 4.50
N ASP A 80 -10.53 17.63 4.97
CA ASP A 80 -11.26 16.36 5.04
C ASP A 80 -12.14 16.18 3.80
N PHE A 81 -12.10 14.98 3.25
CA PHE A 81 -12.92 14.57 2.12
C PHE A 81 -13.82 13.40 2.50
N THR A 82 -15.06 13.44 1.99
CA THR A 82 -15.94 12.28 2.00
C THR A 82 -15.99 11.71 0.59
N LEU A 83 -15.39 10.55 0.40
CA LEU A 83 -15.27 9.88 -0.89
C LEU A 83 -16.22 8.71 -0.99
N SER A 84 -16.67 8.38 -2.21
CA SER A 84 -17.26 7.06 -2.44
C SER A 84 -16.21 5.98 -2.20
N ALA A 85 -16.63 4.79 -1.77
CA ALA A 85 -15.71 3.67 -1.58
C ALA A 85 -14.96 3.33 -2.88
N VAL A 86 -15.60 3.50 -4.04
CA VAL A 86 -14.98 3.29 -5.35
C VAL A 86 -13.87 4.32 -5.61
N ASP A 87 -14.15 5.61 -5.43
CA ASP A 87 -13.16 6.67 -5.68
C ASP A 87 -11.99 6.56 -4.70
N PHE A 88 -12.28 6.22 -3.43
CA PHE A 88 -11.24 5.94 -2.46
C PHE A 88 -10.33 4.79 -2.89
N MET A 89 -10.92 3.64 -3.27
CA MET A 89 -10.15 2.46 -3.69
C MET A 89 -9.31 2.72 -4.94
N VAL A 90 -9.83 3.48 -5.90
CA VAL A 90 -9.09 3.86 -7.11
C VAL A 90 -7.88 4.71 -6.76
N GLY A 91 -8.06 5.79 -6.00
CA GLY A 91 -6.97 6.67 -5.61
C GLY A 91 -5.92 6.00 -4.73
N ALA A 92 -6.36 5.14 -3.79
CA ALA A 92 -5.46 4.38 -2.94
C ALA A 92 -4.64 3.35 -3.73
N ALA A 93 -5.28 2.54 -4.59
CA ALA A 93 -4.57 1.57 -5.40
C ALA A 93 -3.59 2.23 -6.39
N ALA A 94 -3.97 3.36 -6.97
CA ALA A 94 -3.13 4.11 -7.91
C ALA A 94 -1.88 4.73 -7.27
N CYS A 95 -1.88 4.94 -5.95
CA CYS A 95 -0.70 5.34 -5.21
C CYS A 95 0.30 4.20 -5.03
N GLU A 96 -0.22 3.02 -4.71
CA GLU A 96 0.58 1.89 -4.27
C GLU A 96 1.09 1.02 -5.41
N MET A 97 0.34 0.99 -6.52
CA MET A 97 0.60 0.07 -7.63
C MET A 97 0.48 0.73 -9.00
N PRO A 98 1.33 0.38 -9.97
CA PRO A 98 1.11 0.73 -11.38
C PRO A 98 -0.25 0.22 -11.87
N ALA A 99 -1.01 1.08 -12.57
CA ALA A 99 -2.32 0.70 -13.12
C ALA A 99 -2.26 -0.45 -14.15
N THR A 100 -1.07 -0.83 -14.60
CA THR A 100 -0.81 -1.94 -15.54
C THR A 100 -0.59 -3.29 -14.86
N TRP A 101 -0.56 -3.33 -13.53
CA TRP A 101 -0.39 -4.59 -12.79
C TRP A 101 -1.59 -5.53 -12.99
N PRO A 102 -1.41 -6.86 -12.68
CA PRO A 102 -2.49 -7.84 -12.81
C PRO A 102 -3.74 -7.43 -12.03
N ASP A 103 -4.91 -7.72 -12.59
CA ASP A 103 -6.21 -7.37 -11.99
C ASP A 103 -6.35 -7.87 -10.55
N ASP A 104 -5.93 -9.11 -10.28
CA ASP A 104 -6.04 -9.72 -8.95
C ASP A 104 -5.20 -8.99 -7.90
N ALA A 105 -4.02 -8.48 -8.29
CA ALA A 105 -3.18 -7.68 -7.40
C ALA A 105 -3.84 -6.33 -7.09
N LEU A 106 -4.39 -5.66 -8.10
CA LEU A 106 -5.11 -4.40 -7.93
C LEU A 106 -6.38 -4.58 -7.09
N LEU A 107 -7.15 -5.66 -7.33
CA LEU A 107 -8.33 -6.00 -6.52
C LEU A 107 -7.97 -6.26 -5.07
N ALA A 108 -6.90 -7.02 -4.81
CA ALA A 108 -6.43 -7.31 -3.45
C ALA A 108 -6.04 -6.02 -2.71
N GLN A 109 -5.32 -5.11 -3.38
CA GLN A 109 -4.94 -3.81 -2.83
C GLN A 109 -6.17 -2.95 -2.51
N MET A 110 -7.16 -2.89 -3.42
CA MET A 110 -8.39 -2.14 -3.23
C MET A 110 -9.17 -2.64 -2.00
N VAL A 111 -9.30 -3.97 -1.85
CA VAL A 111 -9.98 -4.56 -0.70
C VAL A 111 -9.21 -4.31 0.59
N ALA A 112 -7.88 -4.41 0.57
CA ALA A 112 -7.03 -4.12 1.73
C ALA A 112 -7.16 -2.66 2.17
N SER A 113 -7.05 -1.70 1.24
CA SER A 113 -7.17 -0.27 1.51
C SER A 113 -8.52 0.08 2.13
N ARG A 114 -9.61 -0.42 1.54
CA ARG A 114 -10.96 -0.23 2.07
C ARG A 114 -11.11 -0.81 3.47
N SER A 115 -10.61 -2.02 3.69
CA SER A 115 -10.70 -2.69 4.99
C SER A 115 -9.98 -1.89 6.07
N TYR A 116 -8.80 -1.36 5.76
CA TYR A 116 -8.02 -0.53 6.67
C TYR A 116 -8.73 0.80 6.98
N ALA A 117 -9.28 1.46 5.97
CA ALA A 117 -10.04 2.70 6.18
C ALA A 117 -11.29 2.48 7.07
N LEU A 118 -12.01 1.38 6.86
CA LEU A 118 -13.15 0.99 7.70
C LEU A 118 -12.72 0.61 9.11
N TYR A 119 -11.57 -0.04 9.28
CA TYR A 119 -10.98 -0.32 10.58
C TYR A 119 -10.70 0.98 11.35
N LEU A 120 -10.05 1.97 10.72
CA LEU A 120 -9.79 3.27 11.33
C LEU A 120 -11.10 4.00 11.71
N SER A 121 -12.07 4.00 10.80
CA SER A 121 -13.40 4.58 11.07
C SER A 121 -14.10 3.94 12.27
N ALA A 122 -13.98 2.62 12.44
CA ALA A 122 -14.52 1.94 13.61
C ALA A 122 -13.82 2.34 14.93
N GLN A 123 -12.61 2.90 14.85
CA GLN A 123 -11.88 3.48 15.99
C GLN A 123 -12.14 4.99 16.18
N GLY A 124 -13.04 5.57 15.37
CA GLY A 124 -13.30 7.02 15.38
C GLY A 124 -12.19 7.85 14.74
N GLN A 125 -11.38 7.23 13.87
CA GLN A 125 -10.26 7.88 13.17
C GLN A 125 -10.57 8.03 11.68
N SER A 126 -10.06 9.11 11.07
CA SER A 126 -10.06 9.27 9.62
C SER A 126 -8.86 8.55 9.00
N PHE A 127 -9.01 8.09 7.77
CA PHE A 127 -7.87 7.64 6.98
C PHE A 127 -7.02 8.86 6.59
N THR A 128 -5.73 8.85 6.92
CA THR A 128 -4.82 9.94 6.60
C THR A 128 -4.04 9.62 5.33
N ALA A 129 -3.98 10.58 4.41
CA ALA A 129 -3.25 10.49 3.14
C ALA A 129 -2.50 11.78 2.85
N ASN A 130 -1.55 11.72 1.94
CA ASN A 130 -0.93 12.90 1.34
C ASN A 130 -1.04 12.81 -0.19
N SER A 131 -2.04 13.49 -0.75
CA SER A 131 -2.38 13.41 -2.16
C SER A 131 -1.26 13.90 -3.08
N ALA A 132 -0.50 14.92 -2.67
CA ALA A 132 0.61 15.48 -3.44
C ALA A 132 1.81 14.53 -3.52
N LEU A 133 2.07 13.76 -2.45
CA LEU A 133 3.13 12.76 -2.40
C LEU A 133 2.66 11.39 -2.90
N CYS A 134 1.37 11.23 -3.23
CA CYS A 134 0.75 9.94 -3.53
C CYS A 134 1.03 8.90 -2.43
N SER A 135 0.77 9.31 -1.20
CA SER A 135 0.90 8.46 -0.02
C SER A 135 -0.48 8.13 0.53
N GLY A 136 -0.85 6.86 0.52
CA GLY A 136 -2.14 6.34 0.96
C GLY A 136 -3.31 6.59 0.00
N TRP A 137 -3.40 7.78 -0.59
CA TRP A 137 -4.43 8.13 -1.57
C TRP A 137 -4.00 9.36 -2.40
N THR A 138 -4.54 9.47 -3.61
CA THR A 138 -4.37 10.66 -4.47
C THR A 138 -5.64 10.98 -5.25
N SER A 139 -5.75 12.25 -5.67
CA SER A 139 -6.91 12.74 -6.43
C SER A 139 -6.82 12.41 -7.93
N SER A 140 -7.97 12.52 -8.60
CA SER A 140 -8.08 12.36 -10.05
C SER A 140 -7.22 13.37 -10.82
N GLU A 141 -7.09 14.59 -10.30
CA GLU A 141 -6.30 15.66 -10.92
C GLU A 141 -4.80 15.31 -10.92
N VAL A 142 -4.30 14.78 -9.80
CA VAL A 142 -2.91 14.31 -9.71
C VAL A 142 -2.68 13.13 -10.65
N LEU A 143 -3.62 12.17 -10.71
CA LEU A 143 -3.53 11.03 -11.62
C LEU A 143 -3.57 11.47 -13.09
N GLN A 144 -4.40 12.47 -13.44
CA GLN A 144 -4.45 13.01 -14.79
C GLN A 144 -3.09 13.63 -15.20
N SER A 145 -2.48 14.38 -14.30
CA SER A 145 -1.15 14.94 -14.55
C SER A 145 -0.08 13.86 -14.69
N ARG A 146 -0.18 12.78 -13.89
CA ARG A 146 0.81 11.69 -13.88
C ARG A 146 0.71 10.78 -15.11
N TRP A 147 -0.48 10.43 -15.52
CA TRP A 147 -0.73 9.46 -16.58
C TRP A 147 -0.92 10.09 -17.98
N GLY A 148 -1.15 11.40 -18.06
CA GLY A 148 -1.29 12.10 -19.33
C GLY A 148 -2.32 11.45 -20.25
N SER A 149 -1.87 10.98 -21.42
CA SER A 149 -2.73 10.32 -22.43
C SER A 149 -3.36 9.00 -21.94
N ASP A 150 -2.72 8.32 -20.99
CA ASP A 150 -3.18 7.01 -20.50
C ASP A 150 -4.22 7.14 -19.38
N TYR A 151 -4.50 8.37 -18.91
CA TYR A 151 -5.40 8.63 -17.79
C TYR A 151 -6.78 7.99 -17.98
N ALA A 152 -7.42 8.22 -19.12
CA ALA A 152 -8.78 7.75 -19.35
C ALA A 152 -8.87 6.22 -19.31
N ALA A 153 -7.92 5.53 -19.94
CA ALA A 153 -7.88 4.07 -19.98
C ALA A 153 -7.59 3.48 -18.58
N ASN A 154 -6.63 4.05 -17.86
CA ASN A 154 -6.26 3.60 -16.52
C ASN A 154 -7.40 3.85 -15.53
N MET A 155 -8.05 5.02 -15.56
CA MET A 155 -9.19 5.33 -14.70
C MET A 155 -10.35 4.39 -14.94
N GLN A 156 -10.74 4.18 -16.22
CA GLN A 156 -11.83 3.25 -16.57
C GLN A 156 -11.53 1.84 -16.05
N ARG A 157 -10.29 1.36 -16.23
CA ARG A 157 -9.87 0.05 -15.73
C ARG A 157 -9.99 -0.05 -14.22
N LEU A 158 -9.39 0.89 -13.48
CA LEU A 158 -9.40 0.87 -12.02
C LEU A 158 -10.81 1.02 -11.45
N GLN A 159 -11.66 1.89 -12.02
CA GLN A 159 -13.05 2.02 -11.61
C GLN A 159 -13.84 0.73 -11.83
N SER A 160 -13.61 0.05 -12.96
CA SER A 160 -14.23 -1.25 -13.24
C SER A 160 -13.79 -2.32 -12.22
N LEU A 161 -12.52 -2.35 -11.87
CA LEU A 161 -12.00 -3.26 -10.84
C LEU A 161 -12.58 -2.93 -9.46
N ALA A 162 -12.60 -1.66 -9.07
CA ALA A 162 -13.17 -1.23 -7.80
C ALA A 162 -14.66 -1.60 -7.69
N ALA A 163 -15.43 -1.42 -8.76
CA ALA A 163 -16.84 -1.85 -8.81
C ALA A 163 -16.99 -3.38 -8.63
N ARG A 164 -16.06 -4.18 -9.16
CA ARG A 164 -16.06 -5.64 -9.01
C ARG A 164 -15.82 -6.11 -7.57
N THR A 165 -15.19 -5.30 -6.73
CA THR A 165 -15.00 -5.65 -5.31
C THR A 165 -16.32 -5.71 -4.55
N GLY A 166 -17.36 -4.99 -5.01
CA GLY A 166 -18.67 -4.94 -4.37
C GLY A 166 -18.58 -4.48 -2.91
N GLN A 167 -19.00 -5.34 -1.99
CA GLN A 167 -18.95 -5.11 -0.54
C GLN A 167 -17.77 -5.82 0.15
N ALA A 168 -16.80 -6.34 -0.62
CA ALA A 168 -15.69 -7.09 -0.07
C ALA A 168 -14.89 -6.27 0.95
N VAL A 169 -14.71 -6.85 2.14
CA VAL A 169 -13.93 -6.31 3.26
C VAL A 169 -13.26 -7.47 3.96
N LEU A 170 -12.00 -7.31 4.29
CA LEU A 170 -11.28 -8.27 5.14
C LEU A 170 -11.77 -8.13 6.57
N LEU A 171 -12.14 -9.24 7.18
CA LEU A 171 -12.64 -9.28 8.56
C LEU A 171 -11.68 -10.04 9.47
N TYR A 172 -11.53 -9.54 10.68
CA TYR A 172 -10.93 -10.24 11.80
C TYR A 172 -11.89 -10.17 12.99
N ASN A 173 -12.26 -11.32 13.50
CA ASN A 173 -13.28 -11.44 14.57
C ASN A 173 -14.60 -10.69 14.28
N GLY A 174 -15.06 -10.72 13.02
CA GLY A 174 -16.31 -10.07 12.59
C GLY A 174 -16.23 -8.55 12.42
N GLN A 175 -15.07 -7.93 12.62
CA GLN A 175 -14.83 -6.51 12.43
C GLN A 175 -13.88 -6.27 11.25
N PRO A 176 -13.88 -5.09 10.62
CA PRO A 176 -12.90 -4.77 9.60
C PRO A 176 -11.48 -4.98 10.12
N ALA A 177 -10.64 -5.67 9.36
CA ALA A 177 -9.28 -5.97 9.74
C ALA A 177 -8.37 -4.74 9.60
N ALA A 178 -7.38 -4.61 10.50
CA ALA A 178 -6.28 -3.66 10.34
C ALA A 178 -5.37 -4.12 9.19
N ALA A 179 -5.87 -4.07 7.96
CA ALA A 179 -5.18 -4.52 6.77
C ALA A 179 -4.10 -3.49 6.35
N CYS A 180 -3.09 -3.31 7.21
CA CYS A 180 -1.95 -2.43 6.90
C CYS A 180 -1.18 -2.99 5.70
N TYR A 181 -0.79 -2.10 4.80
CA TYR A 181 0.02 -2.42 3.63
C TYR A 181 1.12 -1.36 3.48
N HIS A 182 2.26 -1.77 2.93
CA HIS A 182 3.36 -0.89 2.62
C HIS A 182 3.88 -1.20 1.23
N ALA A 183 4.04 -0.16 0.41
CA ALA A 183 4.68 -0.28 -0.91
C ALA A 183 6.21 -0.50 -0.79
N ILE A 184 6.80 -0.23 0.37
CA ILE A 184 8.23 -0.40 0.59
C ILE A 184 8.48 -1.84 1.05
N ILE A 185 8.99 -2.65 0.14
CA ILE A 185 9.67 -3.88 0.52
C ILE A 185 11.01 -3.43 1.12
N CYS A 186 11.12 -3.45 2.44
CA CYS A 186 12.45 -3.41 3.06
C CYS A 186 13.18 -4.66 2.60
N THR A 187 14.04 -4.54 1.60
CA THR A 187 15.09 -5.52 1.36
C THR A 187 16.00 -5.47 2.57
N ILE A 188 15.80 -6.45 3.45
CA ILE A 188 16.72 -6.74 4.56
C ILE A 188 17.95 -7.40 3.98
#